data_82d64cf8525dd7c3b1f73a2d1fe2e015
#
_entry.id   82d64cf8525dd7c3b1f73a2d1fe2e015
#
_cell.length_a   1.000
_cell.length_b   1.000
_cell.length_c   1.000
_cell.angle_alpha   90.00
_cell.angle_beta   90.00
_cell.angle_gamma   90.00
#
_symmetry.space_group_name_H-M   'P 1'
#
loop_
_entity.id
_entity.type
_entity.pdbx_description
1 polymer ?
#
loop_
_entity_poly.entity_id
_entity_poly.type
_entity_poly.pdbx_seq_one_letter_code
_entity_poly.pdbx_strand_id
1 'polypeptide(L)'
;PCSWFCEALIYITEAICIGWTWVTTAVCVAWDAVTTVVNAVLVVVESILGWVLSAVAALAELIMSIPVLGTLIRWVWNFVTHLVWIVLGIPDAIAGAIGIRPEKLLRVCVIIQRDETGTPVAPVSDAVAMLQAACNVYKRDANVRVIPSRPFKFQTGFAGPETADASWVTTESGNSTALTLDTSCDASGVGSEWLLGGSVFQLKMTAGCFFGSWRRFLGYGSPVACFFVRDAGANAVGCAFWITDYATVESLLTGTTRTLAHEVGHASNLWHECVDNDNRNLMAVGGACSPSSSTAPDFANPRLSNFQVLAVRASKHCTYF
;
A
#
# COMPACT_ATOMS: atom_id res chain seq x y z
N PRO A 1 17.49 47.71 21.59
CA PRO A 1 17.19 47.26 22.95
C PRO A 1 16.25 46.05 23.02
N CYS A 2 15.92 45.39 21.90
CA CYS A 2 15.08 44.17 21.92
C CYS A 2 15.85 42.90 21.55
N SER A 3 17.14 42.94 21.32
CA SER A 3 17.91 41.79 20.80
C SER A 3 17.95 40.62 21.79
N TRP A 4 18.19 40.88 23.06
CA TRP A 4 18.30 39.87 24.09
C TRP A 4 16.99 39.12 24.33
N PHE A 5 15.83 39.78 24.17
CA PHE A 5 14.52 39.13 24.32
C PHE A 5 14.24 38.20 23.15
N CYS A 6 14.57 38.59 21.93
CA CYS A 6 14.44 37.73 20.76
C CYS A 6 15.38 36.53 20.84
N GLU A 7 16.61 36.71 21.29
CA GLU A 7 17.56 35.61 21.51
C GLU A 7 17.05 34.64 22.58
N ALA A 8 16.57 35.15 23.72
CA ALA A 8 15.99 34.32 24.78
C ALA A 8 14.77 33.53 24.28
N LEU A 9 13.94 34.15 23.45
CA LEU A 9 12.75 33.48 22.88
C LEU A 9 13.14 32.35 21.92
N ILE A 10 14.22 32.59 21.12
CA ILE A 10 14.77 31.54 20.22
C ILE A 10 15.30 30.38 21.05
N TYR A 11 16.09 30.61 22.08
CA TYR A 11 16.61 29.54 22.93
C TYR A 11 15.52 28.75 23.64
N ILE A 12 14.45 29.41 24.09
CA ILE A 12 13.29 28.74 24.71
C ILE A 12 12.55 27.87 23.69
N THR A 13 12.33 28.39 22.47
CA THR A 13 11.66 27.62 21.43
C THR A 13 12.50 26.44 20.97
N GLU A 14 13.81 26.58 20.83
CA GLU A 14 14.70 25.47 20.52
C GLU A 14 14.70 24.42 21.62
N ALA A 15 14.78 24.81 22.90
CA ALA A 15 14.72 23.89 24.04
C ALA A 15 13.40 23.12 24.09
N ILE A 16 12.27 23.80 23.83
CA ILE A 16 10.94 23.16 23.74
C ILE A 16 10.90 22.18 22.56
N CYS A 17 11.40 22.55 21.39
CA CYS A 17 11.46 21.67 20.23
C CYS A 17 12.35 20.43 20.48
N ILE A 18 13.50 20.61 21.09
CA ILE A 18 14.39 19.51 21.47
C ILE A 18 13.70 18.61 22.50
N GLY A 19 13.11 19.16 23.56
CA GLY A 19 12.38 18.41 24.57
C GLY A 19 11.22 17.63 23.97
N TRP A 20 10.46 18.24 23.06
CA TRP A 20 9.37 17.57 22.36
C TRP A 20 9.86 16.41 21.49
N THR A 21 10.97 16.60 20.77
CA THR A 21 11.59 15.55 19.96
C THR A 21 12.02 14.36 20.83
N TRP A 22 12.60 14.60 21.99
CA TRP A 22 12.96 13.53 22.94
C TRP A 22 11.72 12.77 23.44
N VAL A 23 10.67 13.47 23.81
CA VAL A 23 9.42 12.86 24.28
C VAL A 23 8.78 12.02 23.18
N THR A 24 8.65 12.56 21.98
CA THR A 24 8.06 11.82 20.85
C THR A 24 8.88 10.58 20.49
N THR A 25 10.21 10.71 20.48
CA THR A 25 11.11 9.58 20.22
C THR A 25 10.98 8.51 21.31
N ALA A 26 10.97 8.89 22.59
CA ALA A 26 10.81 7.94 23.68
C ALA A 26 9.47 7.19 23.62
N VAL A 27 8.37 7.89 23.30
CA VAL A 27 7.06 7.28 23.11
C VAL A 27 7.06 6.31 21.94
N CYS A 28 7.67 6.68 20.80
CA CYS A 28 7.78 5.79 19.64
C CYS A 28 8.59 4.53 19.98
N VAL A 29 9.73 4.66 20.63
CA VAL A 29 10.57 3.52 21.03
C VAL A 29 9.83 2.59 22.01
N ALA A 30 9.13 3.17 23.00
CA ALA A 30 8.34 2.38 23.94
C ALA A 30 7.19 1.65 23.22
N TRP A 31 6.52 2.31 22.27
CA TRP A 31 5.47 1.70 21.48
C TRP A 31 6.00 0.58 20.57
N ASP A 32 7.15 0.81 19.93
CA ASP A 32 7.79 -0.21 19.09
C ASP A 32 8.20 -1.46 19.93
N ALA A 33 8.65 -1.26 21.16
CA ALA A 33 8.90 -2.37 22.08
C ALA A 33 7.61 -3.13 22.45
N VAL A 34 6.52 -2.42 22.77
CA VAL A 34 5.21 -3.02 23.03
C VAL A 34 4.70 -3.78 21.82
N THR A 35 4.75 -3.18 20.63
CA THR A 35 4.29 -3.84 19.38
C THR A 35 5.15 -5.06 19.05
N THR A 36 6.44 -5.05 19.35
CA THR A 36 7.32 -6.21 19.21
C THR A 36 6.85 -7.37 20.07
N VAL A 37 6.56 -7.13 21.35
CA VAL A 37 6.04 -8.15 22.28
C VAL A 37 4.68 -8.66 21.81
N VAL A 38 3.77 -7.77 21.44
CA VAL A 38 2.43 -8.14 20.94
C VAL A 38 2.54 -9.00 19.69
N ASN A 39 3.45 -8.66 18.76
CA ASN A 39 3.68 -9.48 17.58
C ASN A 39 4.21 -10.87 17.90
N ALA A 40 5.14 -10.97 18.85
CA ALA A 40 5.64 -12.27 19.29
C ALA A 40 4.50 -13.14 19.86
N VAL A 41 3.61 -12.55 20.66
CA VAL A 41 2.41 -13.22 21.17
C VAL A 41 1.45 -13.60 20.04
N LEU A 42 1.20 -12.70 19.10
CA LEU A 42 0.33 -12.99 17.96
C LEU A 42 0.87 -14.12 17.08
N VAL A 43 2.18 -14.20 16.86
CA VAL A 43 2.80 -15.34 16.16
C VAL A 43 2.50 -16.67 16.86
N VAL A 44 2.58 -16.71 18.20
CA VAL A 44 2.23 -17.90 18.97
C VAL A 44 0.73 -18.21 18.83
N VAL A 45 -0.12 -17.21 18.98
CA VAL A 45 -1.58 -17.36 18.81
C VAL A 45 -1.93 -17.80 17.39
N GLU A 46 -1.33 -17.20 16.37
CA GLU A 46 -1.50 -17.62 14.97
C GLU A 46 -1.01 -19.05 14.74
N SER A 47 0.07 -19.49 15.39
CA SER A 47 0.54 -20.86 15.26
C SER A 47 -0.44 -21.89 15.86
N ILE A 48 -1.19 -21.51 16.88
CA ILE A 48 -2.14 -22.39 17.58
C ILE A 48 -3.55 -22.34 16.93
N LEU A 49 -4.02 -21.12 16.64
CA LEU A 49 -5.37 -20.88 16.10
C LEU A 49 -5.41 -20.65 14.59
N GLY A 50 -4.25 -20.47 13.99
CA GLY A 50 -4.12 -20.03 12.59
C GLY A 50 -4.80 -20.96 11.58
N TRP A 51 -4.86 -22.28 11.80
CA TRP A 51 -5.49 -23.21 10.96
C TRP A 51 -6.98 -23.03 11.00
N VAL A 52 -7.65 -22.70 12.16
CA VAL A 52 -9.10 -22.48 12.27
C VAL A 52 -9.44 -21.15 11.60
N LEU A 53 -8.68 -20.10 11.90
CA LEU A 53 -8.87 -18.79 11.28
C LEU A 53 -8.61 -18.82 9.78
N SER A 54 -7.58 -19.54 9.34
CA SER A 54 -7.28 -19.70 7.92
C SER A 54 -8.33 -20.55 7.19
N ALA A 55 -8.88 -21.58 7.82
CA ALA A 55 -9.95 -22.37 7.22
C ALA A 55 -11.23 -21.55 7.03
N VAL A 56 -11.62 -20.74 8.03
CA VAL A 56 -12.76 -19.83 7.94
C VAL A 56 -12.51 -18.75 6.88
N ALA A 57 -11.32 -18.18 6.86
CA ALA A 57 -10.94 -17.18 5.86
C ALA A 57 -10.91 -17.79 4.44
N ALA A 58 -10.39 -19.01 4.28
CA ALA A 58 -10.38 -19.71 3.00
C ALA A 58 -11.79 -20.01 2.48
N LEU A 59 -12.71 -20.40 3.38
CA LEU A 59 -14.11 -20.60 3.00
C LEU A 59 -14.76 -19.27 2.57
N ALA A 60 -14.53 -18.19 3.29
CA ALA A 60 -15.00 -16.87 2.91
C ALA A 60 -14.42 -16.43 1.56
N GLU A 61 -13.10 -16.63 1.34
CA GLU A 61 -12.45 -16.34 0.07
C GLU A 61 -13.02 -17.18 -1.09
N LEU A 62 -13.35 -18.43 -0.84
CA LEU A 62 -13.98 -19.29 -1.85
C LEU A 62 -15.35 -18.73 -2.29
N ILE A 63 -16.17 -18.28 -1.35
CA ILE A 63 -17.45 -17.63 -1.66
C ILE A 63 -17.22 -16.32 -2.42
N MET A 64 -16.24 -15.52 -1.99
CA MET A 64 -15.90 -14.25 -2.60
C MET A 64 -15.12 -14.40 -3.93
N SER A 65 -14.71 -15.60 -4.32
CA SER A 65 -14.10 -15.90 -5.61
C SER A 65 -15.11 -16.26 -6.71
N ILE A 66 -16.40 -16.34 -6.38
CA ILE A 66 -17.46 -16.56 -7.38
C ILE A 66 -17.42 -15.38 -8.37
N PRO A 67 -17.25 -15.63 -9.67
CA PRO A 67 -17.15 -14.56 -10.66
C PRO A 67 -18.31 -13.57 -10.56
N VAL A 68 -18.03 -12.29 -10.71
CA VAL A 68 -18.96 -11.15 -10.63
C VAL A 68 -19.58 -10.98 -9.24
N LEU A 69 -20.34 -11.95 -8.74
CA LEU A 69 -21.02 -11.85 -7.44
C LEU A 69 -20.01 -11.72 -6.30
N GLY A 70 -18.99 -12.56 -6.30
CA GLY A 70 -17.94 -12.51 -5.29
C GLY A 70 -17.16 -11.20 -5.32
N THR A 71 -16.91 -10.65 -6.50
CA THR A 71 -16.26 -9.33 -6.67
C THR A 71 -17.11 -8.24 -6.04
N LEU A 72 -18.42 -8.22 -6.28
CA LEU A 72 -19.33 -7.23 -5.69
C LEU A 72 -19.38 -7.36 -4.16
N ILE A 73 -19.49 -8.59 -3.64
CA ILE A 73 -19.47 -8.85 -2.20
C ILE A 73 -18.15 -8.36 -1.60
N ARG A 74 -17.03 -8.62 -2.26
CA ARG A 74 -15.71 -8.17 -1.82
C ARG A 74 -15.61 -6.64 -1.80
N TRP A 75 -16.10 -5.95 -2.82
CA TRP A 75 -16.08 -4.49 -2.84
C TRP A 75 -16.90 -3.88 -1.70
N VAL A 76 -18.10 -4.40 -1.46
CA VAL A 76 -18.93 -3.96 -0.32
C VAL A 76 -18.20 -4.23 1.00
N TRP A 77 -17.62 -5.40 1.17
CA TRP A 77 -16.86 -5.75 2.37
C TRP A 77 -15.63 -4.85 2.56
N ASN A 78 -14.89 -4.62 1.50
CA ASN A 78 -13.74 -3.71 1.52
C ASN A 78 -14.15 -2.29 1.87
N PHE A 79 -15.26 -1.80 1.31
CA PHE A 79 -15.79 -0.49 1.65
C PHE A 79 -16.13 -0.38 3.14
N VAL A 80 -16.86 -1.34 3.68
CA VAL A 80 -17.23 -1.35 5.11
C VAL A 80 -16.00 -1.42 6.01
N THR A 81 -15.10 -2.37 5.75
CA THR A 81 -13.87 -2.52 6.53
C THR A 81 -12.99 -1.29 6.42
N HIS A 82 -12.93 -0.66 5.25
CA HIS A 82 -12.18 0.57 5.03
C HIS A 82 -12.69 1.71 5.90
N LEU A 83 -14.01 1.95 5.92
CA LEU A 83 -14.61 2.98 6.77
C LEU A 83 -14.35 2.72 8.26
N VAL A 84 -14.53 1.47 8.71
CA VAL A 84 -14.28 1.08 10.09
C VAL A 84 -12.83 1.39 10.48
N TRP A 85 -11.87 1.00 9.65
CA TRP A 85 -10.45 1.18 9.98
C TRP A 85 -9.97 2.62 9.83
N ILE A 86 -10.58 3.45 8.97
CA ILE A 86 -10.35 4.90 8.96
C ILE A 86 -10.75 5.50 10.31
N VAL A 87 -11.96 5.19 10.79
CA VAL A 87 -12.43 5.71 12.08
C VAL A 87 -11.51 5.27 13.22
N LEU A 88 -11.11 3.99 13.25
CA LEU A 88 -10.18 3.47 14.24
C LEU A 88 -8.75 4.02 14.08
N GLY A 89 -8.39 4.51 12.90
CA GLY A 89 -7.12 5.16 12.60
C GLY A 89 -7.04 6.64 13.00
N ILE A 90 -8.17 7.30 13.36
CA ILE A 90 -8.19 8.72 13.75
C ILE A 90 -7.22 9.03 14.91
N PRO A 91 -7.17 8.24 16.02
CA PRO A 91 -6.22 8.51 17.10
C PRO A 91 -4.75 8.48 16.63
N ASP A 92 -4.40 7.55 15.74
CA ASP A 92 -3.05 7.50 15.15
C ASP A 92 -2.77 8.70 14.24
N ALA A 93 -3.77 9.14 13.47
CA ALA A 93 -3.64 10.34 12.65
C ALA A 93 -3.38 11.57 13.53
N ILE A 94 -4.11 11.74 14.64
CA ILE A 94 -3.90 12.83 15.61
C ILE A 94 -2.50 12.74 16.22
N ALA A 95 -2.08 11.55 16.66
CA ALA A 95 -0.73 11.34 17.19
C ALA A 95 0.34 11.66 16.12
N GLY A 96 0.12 11.22 14.88
CA GLY A 96 0.98 11.51 13.75
C GLY A 96 1.10 13.00 13.43
N ALA A 97 0.03 13.78 13.61
CA ALA A 97 0.03 15.22 13.38
C ALA A 97 0.93 15.97 14.38
N ILE A 98 1.05 15.46 15.61
CA ILE A 98 1.93 16.02 16.64
C ILE A 98 3.32 15.36 16.67
N GLY A 99 3.66 14.56 15.66
CA GLY A 99 4.99 13.97 15.48
C GLY A 99 5.17 12.59 16.11
N ILE A 100 4.15 12.03 16.75
CA ILE A 100 4.20 10.66 17.31
C ILE A 100 3.83 9.67 16.20
N ARG A 101 4.85 9.07 15.59
CA ARG A 101 4.71 8.17 14.43
C ARG A 101 5.45 6.85 14.67
N PRO A 102 4.97 5.97 15.59
CA PRO A 102 5.57 4.63 15.75
C PRO A 102 5.51 3.86 14.43
N GLU A 103 6.43 2.92 14.24
CA GLU A 103 6.52 2.15 13.00
C GLU A 103 5.22 1.35 12.76
N LYS A 104 4.72 1.39 11.53
CA LYS A 104 3.63 0.56 11.03
C LYS A 104 4.10 -0.33 9.89
N LEU A 105 3.34 -1.37 9.61
CA LEU A 105 3.60 -2.34 8.54
C LEU A 105 2.56 -2.18 7.43
N LEU A 106 3.03 -2.13 6.19
CA LEU A 106 2.23 -2.20 4.97
C LEU A 106 2.61 -3.45 4.20
N ARG A 107 1.65 -4.35 4.01
CA ARG A 107 1.88 -5.63 3.34
C ARG A 107 1.58 -5.53 1.87
N VAL A 108 2.55 -5.91 1.05
CA VAL A 108 2.42 -5.89 -0.42
C VAL A 108 2.75 -7.26 -0.98
N CYS A 109 1.95 -7.70 -1.94
CA CYS A 109 2.20 -8.91 -2.72
C CYS A 109 2.31 -8.52 -4.19
N VAL A 110 3.40 -8.89 -4.85
CA VAL A 110 3.64 -8.54 -6.25
C VAL A 110 3.56 -9.76 -7.13
N ILE A 111 2.75 -9.67 -8.19
CA ILE A 111 2.52 -10.73 -9.16
C ILE A 111 2.80 -10.20 -10.55
N ILE A 112 3.78 -10.80 -11.24
CA ILE A 112 4.03 -10.55 -12.65
C ILE A 112 3.15 -11.51 -13.47
N GLN A 113 2.30 -10.94 -14.30
CA GLN A 113 1.43 -11.67 -15.21
C GLN A 113 2.24 -12.23 -16.40
N ARG A 114 1.64 -13.15 -17.11
CA ARG A 114 2.15 -13.62 -18.41
C ARG A 114 1.17 -13.28 -19.51
N ASP A 115 1.70 -12.98 -20.67
CA ASP A 115 0.90 -12.78 -21.88
C ASP A 115 0.36 -14.11 -22.45
N GLU A 116 -0.32 -14.04 -23.57
CA GLU A 116 -0.96 -15.18 -24.26
C GLU A 116 0.08 -16.23 -24.72
N THR A 117 1.34 -15.82 -24.87
CA THR A 117 2.46 -16.71 -25.24
C THR A 117 3.12 -17.35 -24.02
N GLY A 118 2.74 -16.92 -22.81
CA GLY A 118 3.36 -17.35 -21.57
C GLY A 118 4.62 -16.54 -21.20
N THR A 119 4.89 -15.42 -21.90
CA THR A 119 6.03 -14.55 -21.61
C THR A 119 5.65 -13.60 -20.45
N PRO A 120 6.50 -13.43 -19.42
CA PRO A 120 6.25 -12.44 -18.38
C PRO A 120 6.16 -11.02 -18.96
N VAL A 121 5.14 -10.26 -18.57
CA VAL A 121 4.89 -8.89 -19.07
C VAL A 121 5.90 -7.87 -18.53
N ALA A 122 6.64 -8.23 -17.50
CA ALA A 122 7.70 -7.41 -16.93
C ALA A 122 8.84 -8.30 -16.40
N PRO A 123 10.09 -7.84 -16.40
CA PRO A 123 11.17 -8.51 -15.71
C PRO A 123 11.05 -8.34 -14.19
N VAL A 124 11.53 -9.32 -13.43
CA VAL A 124 11.52 -9.25 -11.94
C VAL A 124 12.31 -8.05 -11.42
N SER A 125 13.35 -7.62 -12.13
CA SER A 125 14.15 -6.44 -11.79
C SER A 125 13.32 -5.15 -11.72
N ASP A 126 12.36 -4.96 -12.61
CA ASP A 126 11.49 -3.80 -12.65
C ASP A 126 10.59 -3.77 -11.41
N ALA A 127 10.00 -4.92 -11.09
CA ALA A 127 9.17 -5.08 -9.91
C ALA A 127 9.96 -4.80 -8.62
N VAL A 128 11.19 -5.30 -8.52
CA VAL A 128 12.08 -5.05 -7.37
C VAL A 128 12.44 -3.56 -7.27
N ALA A 129 12.75 -2.90 -8.39
CA ALA A 129 13.08 -1.47 -8.39
C ALA A 129 11.90 -0.61 -7.93
N MET A 130 10.68 -0.91 -8.40
CA MET A 130 9.46 -0.21 -7.98
C MET A 130 9.11 -0.48 -6.52
N LEU A 131 9.26 -1.73 -6.05
CA LEU A 131 9.09 -2.08 -4.64
C LEU A 131 10.08 -1.34 -3.74
N GLN A 132 11.35 -1.25 -4.15
CA GLN A 132 12.37 -0.53 -3.39
C GLN A 132 12.04 0.97 -3.27
N ALA A 133 11.51 1.56 -4.34
CA ALA A 133 11.04 2.94 -4.30
C ALA A 133 9.88 3.12 -3.31
N ALA A 134 8.94 2.17 -3.27
CA ALA A 134 7.87 2.16 -2.28
C ALA A 134 8.41 2.01 -0.84
N CYS A 135 9.32 1.07 -0.59
CA CYS A 135 9.97 0.91 0.71
C CYS A 135 10.59 2.23 1.18
N ASN A 136 11.33 2.90 0.29
CA ASN A 136 12.04 4.13 0.62
C ASN A 136 11.08 5.28 0.97
N VAL A 137 10.06 5.50 0.15
CA VAL A 137 9.13 6.62 0.33
C VAL A 137 8.27 6.45 1.59
N TYR A 138 7.66 5.29 1.76
CA TYR A 138 6.78 5.04 2.90
C TYR A 138 7.53 5.01 4.24
N LYS A 139 8.74 4.42 4.26
CA LYS A 139 9.57 4.42 5.46
C LYS A 139 10.03 5.81 5.84
N ARG A 140 10.58 6.55 4.87
CA ARG A 140 11.14 7.89 5.10
C ARG A 140 10.08 8.89 5.57
N ASP A 141 8.92 8.95 4.90
CA ASP A 141 7.95 10.02 5.10
C ASP A 141 6.89 9.66 6.15
N ALA A 142 6.45 8.40 6.19
CA ALA A 142 5.35 7.96 7.04
C ALA A 142 5.75 7.06 8.22
N ASN A 143 7.02 6.66 8.32
CA ASN A 143 7.49 5.59 9.19
C ASN A 143 6.64 4.31 9.05
N VAL A 144 6.37 3.94 7.79
CA VAL A 144 5.65 2.72 7.42
C VAL A 144 6.63 1.80 6.68
N ARG A 145 6.86 0.62 7.24
CA ARG A 145 7.69 -0.41 6.63
C ARG A 145 6.85 -1.23 5.67
N VAL A 146 7.24 -1.26 4.41
CA VAL A 146 6.68 -2.17 3.42
C VAL A 146 7.29 -3.55 3.64
N ILE A 147 6.44 -4.58 3.70
CA ILE A 147 6.86 -5.98 3.87
C ILE A 147 6.15 -6.88 2.86
N PRO A 148 6.78 -8.00 2.44
CA PRO A 148 6.15 -8.93 1.53
C PRO A 148 4.98 -9.66 2.18
N SER A 149 3.90 -9.89 1.42
CA SER A 149 2.83 -10.80 1.82
C SER A 149 2.88 -12.07 0.98
N ARG A 150 2.78 -13.21 1.62
CA ARG A 150 2.80 -14.53 0.97
C ARG A 150 1.75 -15.45 1.56
N PRO A 151 1.12 -16.31 0.75
CA PRO A 151 0.18 -17.29 1.25
C PRO A 151 0.87 -18.26 2.22
N PHE A 152 0.17 -18.66 3.26
CA PHE A 152 0.58 -19.67 4.26
C PHE A 152 1.90 -19.42 4.99
N LYS A 153 2.55 -18.29 4.80
CA LYS A 153 3.73 -17.92 5.60
C LYS A 153 3.31 -16.96 6.70
N PHE A 154 3.35 -17.46 7.93
CA PHE A 154 3.26 -16.60 9.11
C PHE A 154 4.43 -15.64 9.06
N GLN A 155 4.14 -14.38 8.86
CA GLN A 155 5.17 -13.37 8.84
C GLN A 155 5.50 -13.00 10.28
N THR A 156 6.63 -13.49 10.76
CA THR A 156 7.29 -12.94 11.94
C THR A 156 7.75 -11.52 11.59
N GLY A 157 6.84 -10.57 11.74
CA GLY A 157 6.78 -9.30 11.05
C GLY A 157 7.89 -8.29 11.29
N PHE A 158 8.92 -8.59 12.07
CA PHE A 158 9.88 -7.56 12.45
C PHE A 158 11.31 -7.77 11.96
N ALA A 159 11.65 -8.91 11.40
CA ALA A 159 12.99 -9.21 10.92
C ALA A 159 13.12 -9.28 9.39
N GLY A 160 12.20 -8.68 8.67
CA GLY A 160 12.32 -8.56 7.20
C GLY A 160 13.34 -7.49 6.83
N PRO A 161 14.13 -7.68 5.78
CA PRO A 161 15.03 -6.65 5.29
C PRO A 161 14.25 -5.39 4.89
N GLU A 162 14.80 -4.22 5.14
CA GLU A 162 14.25 -2.94 4.66
C GLU A 162 14.43 -2.78 3.14
N THR A 163 15.04 -3.76 2.51
CA THR A 163 15.34 -3.82 1.08
C THR A 163 14.49 -4.86 0.37
N ALA A 164 13.83 -4.44 -0.69
CA ALA A 164 13.09 -5.34 -1.57
C ALA A 164 14.05 -6.27 -2.33
N ASP A 165 13.67 -7.51 -2.49
CA ASP A 165 14.41 -8.49 -3.27
C ASP A 165 13.48 -9.32 -4.18
N ALA A 166 14.06 -10.11 -5.08
CA ALA A 166 13.33 -10.95 -6.04
C ALA A 166 12.38 -11.96 -5.36
N SER A 167 12.63 -12.30 -4.09
CA SER A 167 11.78 -13.24 -3.35
C SER A 167 10.42 -12.65 -2.97
N TRP A 168 10.24 -11.33 -3.08
CA TRP A 168 8.97 -10.63 -2.85
C TRP A 168 8.05 -10.69 -4.06
N VAL A 169 8.59 -11.09 -5.21
CA VAL A 169 7.90 -11.09 -6.49
C VAL A 169 7.55 -12.52 -6.88
N THR A 170 6.30 -12.74 -7.28
CA THR A 170 5.85 -14.00 -7.85
C THR A 170 5.59 -13.79 -9.34
N THR A 171 6.22 -14.58 -10.19
CA THR A 171 5.82 -14.65 -11.60
C THR A 171 4.77 -15.74 -11.74
N GLU A 172 3.64 -15.40 -12.36
CA GLU A 172 2.55 -16.34 -12.58
C GLU A 172 3.04 -17.56 -13.37
N SER A 173 2.54 -18.74 -13.05
CA SER A 173 2.84 -19.97 -13.80
C SER A 173 1.80 -20.19 -14.90
N GLY A 174 2.25 -20.66 -16.04
CA GLY A 174 1.38 -20.99 -17.18
C GLY A 174 1.15 -19.80 -18.12
N ASN A 175 0.27 -20.02 -19.09
CA ASN A 175 -0.13 -18.99 -20.03
C ASN A 175 -1.31 -18.21 -19.46
N SER A 176 -1.38 -16.94 -19.78
CA SER A 176 -2.56 -16.15 -19.52
C SER A 176 -3.76 -16.76 -20.25
N THR A 177 -4.86 -16.93 -19.55
CA THR A 177 -6.12 -17.21 -20.22
C THR A 177 -6.62 -15.95 -20.94
N ALA A 178 -7.51 -16.11 -21.90
CA ALA A 178 -8.02 -15.16 -22.88
C ALA A 178 -8.58 -13.80 -22.36
N LEU A 179 -8.45 -13.49 -21.10
CA LEU A 179 -8.60 -12.11 -20.64
C LEU A 179 -7.28 -11.40 -20.92
N THR A 180 -7.30 -10.51 -21.85
CA THR A 180 -6.26 -9.52 -22.04
C THR A 180 -5.94 -8.93 -20.67
N LEU A 181 -4.67 -8.87 -20.34
CA LEU A 181 -4.21 -8.32 -19.06
C LEU A 181 -4.28 -6.78 -19.04
N ASP A 182 -4.94 -6.25 -20.04
CA ASP A 182 -5.20 -4.82 -20.20
C ASP A 182 -6.41 -4.49 -19.34
N THR A 183 -6.23 -3.61 -18.37
CA THR A 183 -7.29 -3.07 -17.55
C THR A 183 -7.42 -1.58 -17.81
N SER A 184 -8.61 -1.13 -18.14
CA SER A 184 -8.87 0.30 -18.27
C SER A 184 -9.09 0.94 -16.91
N CYS A 185 -8.38 2.02 -16.65
CA CYS A 185 -8.53 2.85 -15.46
C CYS A 185 -9.66 3.89 -15.60
N ASP A 186 -10.36 3.90 -16.70
CA ASP A 186 -11.43 4.85 -16.91
C ASP A 186 -12.77 4.36 -16.35
N ALA A 187 -13.65 5.33 -16.05
CA ALA A 187 -14.97 5.02 -15.49
C ALA A 187 -15.92 4.32 -16.47
N SER A 188 -15.59 4.30 -17.78
CA SER A 188 -16.42 3.67 -18.81
C SER A 188 -16.35 2.14 -18.76
N GLY A 189 -15.24 1.60 -18.27
CA GLY A 189 -15.02 0.17 -18.10
C GLY A 189 -15.64 -0.46 -16.84
N VAL A 190 -16.22 0.33 -15.93
CA VAL A 190 -16.71 -0.15 -14.62
C VAL A 190 -17.71 -1.30 -14.73
N GLY A 191 -18.56 -1.30 -15.76
CA GLY A 191 -19.61 -2.30 -15.91
C GLY A 191 -19.12 -3.68 -16.40
N SER A 192 -18.08 -3.73 -17.22
CA SER A 192 -17.62 -4.97 -17.87
C SER A 192 -16.18 -5.33 -17.49
N GLU A 193 -15.24 -4.45 -17.70
CA GLU A 193 -13.82 -4.73 -17.48
C GLU A 193 -13.49 -4.85 -15.99
N TRP A 194 -14.07 -3.98 -15.16
CA TRP A 194 -13.86 -3.99 -13.72
C TRP A 194 -14.48 -5.22 -13.04
N LEU A 195 -15.69 -5.61 -13.44
CA LEU A 195 -16.31 -6.79 -12.86
C LEU A 195 -15.66 -8.08 -13.34
N LEU A 196 -15.37 -8.20 -14.62
CA LEU A 196 -14.74 -9.39 -15.17
C LEU A 196 -13.25 -9.43 -14.88
N GLY A 197 -12.52 -8.37 -15.18
CA GLY A 197 -11.11 -8.22 -14.83
C GLY A 197 -10.89 -8.32 -13.34
N GLY A 198 -11.69 -7.61 -12.55
CA GLY A 198 -11.67 -7.66 -11.10
C GLY A 198 -11.89 -9.07 -10.55
N SER A 199 -12.77 -9.87 -11.17
CA SER A 199 -12.96 -11.28 -10.78
C SER A 199 -11.71 -12.12 -11.02
N VAL A 200 -11.02 -11.91 -12.13
CA VAL A 200 -9.76 -12.62 -12.45
C VAL A 200 -8.65 -12.21 -11.47
N PHE A 201 -8.45 -10.91 -11.25
CA PHE A 201 -7.47 -10.44 -10.27
C PHE A 201 -7.81 -10.92 -8.87
N GLN A 202 -9.09 -10.94 -8.50
CA GLN A 202 -9.57 -11.47 -7.23
C GLN A 202 -9.19 -12.95 -7.06
N LEU A 203 -9.41 -13.77 -8.09
CA LEU A 203 -9.04 -15.17 -8.06
C LEU A 203 -7.52 -15.38 -7.96
N LYS A 204 -6.76 -14.66 -8.80
CA LYS A 204 -5.30 -14.74 -8.83
C LYS A 204 -4.67 -14.30 -7.51
N MET A 205 -5.11 -13.19 -6.93
CA MET A 205 -4.56 -12.75 -5.65
C MET A 205 -4.98 -13.64 -4.49
N THR A 206 -6.18 -14.23 -4.53
CA THR A 206 -6.60 -15.22 -3.54
C THR A 206 -5.67 -16.42 -3.57
N ALA A 207 -5.43 -16.99 -4.74
CA ALA A 207 -4.55 -18.16 -4.89
C ALA A 207 -3.08 -17.85 -4.64
N GLY A 208 -2.60 -16.72 -5.15
CA GLY A 208 -1.17 -16.38 -5.15
C GLY A 208 -0.65 -15.65 -3.92
N CYS A 209 -1.51 -14.90 -3.21
CA CYS A 209 -1.08 -14.01 -2.14
C CYS A 209 -1.78 -14.21 -0.81
N PHE A 210 -3.08 -14.54 -0.82
CA PHE A 210 -3.93 -14.30 0.35
C PHE A 210 -4.78 -15.49 0.77
N PHE A 211 -4.61 -16.65 0.18
CA PHE A 211 -5.43 -17.79 0.53
C PHE A 211 -5.37 -18.06 2.04
N GLY A 212 -6.55 -18.01 2.68
CA GLY A 212 -6.67 -18.16 4.12
C GLY A 212 -6.20 -16.96 4.95
N SER A 213 -5.98 -15.79 4.35
CA SER A 213 -5.56 -14.60 5.10
C SER A 213 -6.70 -14.02 5.93
N TRP A 214 -6.69 -14.25 7.23
CA TRP A 214 -7.63 -13.65 8.17
C TRP A 214 -7.53 -12.11 8.21
N ARG A 215 -6.34 -11.55 7.93
CA ARG A 215 -6.12 -10.10 7.87
C ARG A 215 -6.96 -9.47 6.78
N ARG A 216 -7.00 -10.12 5.62
CA ARG A 216 -7.81 -9.67 4.51
C ARG A 216 -9.30 -9.77 4.84
N PHE A 217 -9.72 -10.84 5.52
CA PHE A 217 -11.09 -11.02 5.95
C PHE A 217 -11.52 -9.95 6.95
N LEU A 218 -10.73 -9.65 7.98
CA LEU A 218 -11.02 -8.60 8.96
C LEU A 218 -10.73 -7.18 8.46
N GLY A 219 -9.99 -7.04 7.38
CA GLY A 219 -9.55 -5.75 6.86
C GLY A 219 -8.39 -5.13 7.65
N TYR A 220 -7.86 -5.78 8.70
CA TYR A 220 -6.77 -5.24 9.51
C TYR A 220 -5.40 -5.70 9.00
N GLY A 221 -4.66 -4.77 8.41
CA GLY A 221 -3.40 -5.09 7.74
C GLY A 221 -3.62 -5.93 6.50
N SER A 222 -4.78 -5.76 5.84
CA SER A 222 -5.06 -6.40 4.56
C SER A 222 -3.94 -6.09 3.58
N PRO A 223 -3.32 -7.10 2.98
CA PRO A 223 -2.29 -6.85 1.98
C PRO A 223 -2.84 -6.16 0.74
N VAL A 224 -1.97 -5.43 0.02
CA VAL A 224 -2.25 -4.90 -1.31
C VAL A 224 -1.55 -5.78 -2.34
N ALA A 225 -2.30 -6.34 -3.29
CA ALA A 225 -1.73 -7.08 -4.41
C ALA A 225 -1.43 -6.12 -5.56
N CYS A 226 -0.20 -6.13 -6.05
CA CYS A 226 0.23 -5.35 -7.20
C CYS A 226 0.47 -6.30 -8.39
N PHE A 227 -0.35 -6.17 -9.42
CA PHE A 227 -0.23 -6.95 -10.64
C PHE A 227 0.55 -6.16 -11.70
N PHE A 228 1.65 -6.74 -12.18
CA PHE A 228 2.27 -6.23 -13.39
C PHE A 228 1.45 -6.69 -14.59
N VAL A 229 0.95 -5.74 -15.34
CA VAL A 229 0.13 -5.91 -16.54
C VAL A 229 0.84 -5.36 -17.77
N ARG A 230 0.40 -5.76 -18.96
CA ARG A 230 0.95 -5.26 -20.22
C ARG A 230 0.56 -3.82 -20.47
N ASP A 231 -0.69 -3.49 -20.20
CA ASP A 231 -1.30 -2.19 -20.46
C ASP A 231 -2.36 -1.92 -19.37
N ALA A 232 -2.23 -0.80 -18.67
CA ALA A 232 -3.20 -0.35 -17.68
C ALA A 232 -4.35 0.47 -18.30
N GLY A 233 -4.29 0.70 -19.60
CA GLY A 233 -5.32 1.40 -20.39
C GLY A 233 -5.33 2.92 -20.22
N ALA A 234 -6.06 3.61 -21.11
CA ALA A 234 -6.42 5.04 -21.03
C ALA A 234 -5.25 6.01 -20.75
N ASN A 235 -4.05 5.75 -21.26
CA ASN A 235 -2.82 6.52 -21.00
C ASN A 235 -2.35 6.48 -19.54
N ALA A 236 -2.86 5.56 -18.74
CA ALA A 236 -2.37 5.30 -17.38
C ALA A 236 -1.25 4.25 -17.42
N VAL A 237 -0.26 4.39 -16.55
CA VAL A 237 0.81 3.41 -16.34
C VAL A 237 0.59 2.56 -15.09
N GLY A 238 -0.55 2.75 -14.45
CA GLY A 238 -1.01 2.02 -13.29
C GLY A 238 -2.43 2.42 -12.93
N CYS A 239 -3.10 1.59 -12.12
CA CYS A 239 -4.47 1.79 -11.70
C CYS A 239 -4.73 1.13 -10.35
N ALA A 240 -5.31 1.86 -9.44
CA ALA A 240 -5.78 1.33 -8.16
C ALA A 240 -7.00 2.08 -7.66
N PHE A 241 -7.83 1.38 -6.90
CA PHE A 241 -8.96 1.99 -6.22
C PHE A 241 -8.93 1.67 -4.73
N TRP A 242 -9.31 2.62 -3.92
CA TRP A 242 -9.37 2.49 -2.48
C TRP A 242 -10.36 1.40 -1.97
N ILE A 243 -11.30 0.97 -2.82
CA ILE A 243 -12.23 -0.12 -2.50
C ILE A 243 -11.73 -1.50 -2.95
N THR A 244 -10.57 -1.58 -3.60
CA THR A 244 -9.95 -2.83 -4.00
C THR A 244 -8.71 -3.11 -3.17
N ASP A 245 -8.37 -4.38 -2.97
CA ASP A 245 -7.13 -4.78 -2.32
C ASP A 245 -6.02 -5.01 -3.35
N TYR A 246 -6.18 -4.50 -4.57
CA TYR A 246 -5.20 -4.66 -5.63
C TYR A 246 -4.97 -3.39 -6.45
N ALA A 247 -3.82 -3.35 -7.07
CA ALA A 247 -3.39 -2.35 -8.03
C ALA A 247 -2.83 -3.06 -9.26
N THR A 248 -2.92 -2.40 -10.42
CA THR A 248 -2.22 -2.81 -11.64
C THR A 248 -1.12 -1.80 -11.95
N VAL A 249 0.02 -2.25 -12.45
CA VAL A 249 1.14 -1.40 -12.82
C VAL A 249 1.80 -1.96 -14.09
N GLU A 250 2.33 -1.07 -14.93
CA GLU A 250 3.14 -1.45 -16.08
C GLU A 250 4.62 -1.56 -15.72
N SER A 251 5.41 -2.17 -16.62
CA SER A 251 6.87 -2.28 -16.46
C SER A 251 7.56 -0.91 -16.53
N LEU A 252 8.85 -0.85 -16.21
CA LEU A 252 9.66 0.37 -16.34
C LEU A 252 9.84 0.86 -17.78
N LEU A 253 9.45 0.08 -18.77
CA LEU A 253 9.48 0.51 -20.18
C LEU A 253 8.46 1.64 -20.43
N THR A 254 7.34 1.63 -19.73
CA THR A 254 6.25 2.60 -19.84
C THR A 254 6.01 3.36 -18.54
N GLY A 255 6.11 2.66 -17.41
CA GLY A 255 5.98 3.22 -16.08
C GLY A 255 7.27 3.86 -15.54
N THR A 256 7.22 4.25 -14.28
CA THR A 256 8.37 4.80 -13.55
C THR A 256 8.57 4.05 -12.24
N THR A 257 9.73 4.19 -11.61
CA THR A 257 10.01 3.55 -10.32
C THR A 257 9.00 3.92 -9.23
N ARG A 258 8.34 5.07 -9.32
CA ARG A 258 7.32 5.49 -8.35
C ARG A 258 5.94 4.88 -8.61
N THR A 259 5.67 4.30 -9.78
CA THR A 259 4.32 3.89 -10.18
C THR A 259 3.68 2.94 -9.16
N LEU A 260 4.39 1.89 -8.75
CA LEU A 260 3.87 0.96 -7.73
C LEU A 260 3.57 1.66 -6.40
N ALA A 261 4.45 2.55 -5.94
CA ALA A 261 4.21 3.31 -4.72
C ALA A 261 3.00 4.25 -4.84
N HIS A 262 2.80 4.86 -6.01
CA HIS A 262 1.65 5.71 -6.32
C HIS A 262 0.34 4.92 -6.23
N GLU A 263 0.27 3.76 -6.88
CA GLU A 263 -0.93 2.91 -6.88
C GLU A 263 -1.24 2.32 -5.49
N VAL A 264 -0.20 1.90 -4.75
CA VAL A 264 -0.35 1.51 -3.33
C VAL A 264 -0.85 2.70 -2.49
N GLY A 265 -0.49 3.92 -2.86
CA GLY A 265 -1.02 5.15 -2.27
C GLY A 265 -2.52 5.26 -2.42
N HIS A 266 -3.06 5.03 -3.63
CA HIS A 266 -4.51 5.01 -3.86
C HIS A 266 -5.21 3.95 -3.00
N ALA A 267 -4.70 2.72 -2.97
CA ALA A 267 -5.22 1.69 -2.08
C ALA A 267 -5.15 2.10 -0.59
N SER A 268 -4.23 3.00 -0.24
CA SER A 268 -4.00 3.51 1.12
C SER A 268 -4.60 4.91 1.37
N ASN A 269 -5.71 5.25 0.72
CA ASN A 269 -6.48 6.50 0.92
C ASN A 269 -5.91 7.76 0.28
N LEU A 270 -4.94 7.67 -0.60
CA LEU A 270 -4.41 8.84 -1.26
C LEU A 270 -5.16 9.15 -2.56
N TRP A 271 -5.36 10.44 -2.79
CA TRP A 271 -5.92 10.98 -4.03
C TRP A 271 -4.84 11.71 -4.81
N HIS A 272 -5.08 11.90 -6.09
CA HIS A 272 -4.18 12.68 -6.93
C HIS A 272 -3.95 14.08 -6.36
N GLU A 273 -2.73 14.56 -6.49
CA GLU A 273 -2.32 15.91 -6.13
C GLU A 273 -1.93 16.67 -7.40
N CYS A 274 -2.12 18.00 -7.39
CA CYS A 274 -1.72 18.83 -8.51
C CYS A 274 -0.20 18.94 -8.58
N VAL A 275 0.39 18.63 -9.71
CA VAL A 275 1.83 18.77 -9.95
C VAL A 275 2.34 20.20 -9.74
N ASP A 276 1.49 21.19 -9.96
CA ASP A 276 1.83 22.61 -9.79
C ASP A 276 2.02 22.99 -8.32
N ASN A 277 1.44 22.24 -7.38
CA ASN A 277 1.61 22.46 -5.94
C ASN A 277 2.94 21.90 -5.45
N ASP A 278 3.27 20.68 -5.83
CA ASP A 278 4.56 20.02 -5.54
C ASP A 278 4.81 18.91 -6.57
N ASN A 279 5.74 19.15 -7.48
CA ASN A 279 6.06 18.17 -8.52
C ASN A 279 6.78 16.92 -7.99
N ARG A 280 7.26 16.93 -6.74
CA ARG A 280 7.83 15.76 -6.06
C ARG A 280 6.79 14.99 -5.27
N ASN A 281 5.56 15.47 -5.17
CA ASN A 281 4.52 14.71 -4.48
C ASN A 281 4.33 13.34 -5.14
N LEU A 282 4.28 12.26 -4.32
CA LEU A 282 4.09 10.91 -4.82
C LEU A 282 2.83 10.78 -5.68
N MET A 283 1.77 11.50 -5.30
CA MET A 283 0.46 11.47 -5.97
C MET A 283 0.31 12.55 -7.05
N ALA A 284 1.40 13.27 -7.39
CA ALA A 284 1.38 14.29 -8.42
C ALA A 284 1.14 13.68 -9.80
N VAL A 285 0.15 14.21 -10.52
CA VAL A 285 -0.17 13.83 -11.89
C VAL A 285 -0.22 15.08 -12.79
N GLY A 286 0.35 14.98 -13.97
CA GLY A 286 0.26 16.03 -14.98
C GLY A 286 -1.17 16.18 -15.49
N GLY A 287 -1.61 17.42 -15.70
CA GLY A 287 -2.93 17.70 -16.31
C GLY A 287 -4.15 17.54 -15.39
N ALA A 288 -4.00 17.00 -14.20
CA ALA A 288 -5.13 16.78 -13.29
C ALA A 288 -5.82 18.07 -12.83
N CYS A 289 -5.08 19.17 -12.75
CA CYS A 289 -5.56 20.43 -12.18
C CYS A 289 -5.50 21.60 -13.16
N SER A 290 -4.63 21.53 -14.14
CA SER A 290 -4.49 22.53 -15.21
C SER A 290 -3.99 21.86 -16.49
N PRO A 291 -4.81 21.81 -17.54
CA PRO A 291 -4.38 21.27 -18.83
C PRO A 291 -3.22 22.05 -19.46
N SER A 292 -2.95 23.25 -18.94
CA SER A 292 -1.88 24.14 -19.42
C SER A 292 -0.59 24.04 -18.60
N SER A 293 -0.53 23.22 -17.54
CA SER A 293 0.69 23.08 -16.76
C SER A 293 1.78 22.42 -17.59
N SER A 294 2.92 23.11 -17.68
CA SER A 294 4.15 22.60 -18.29
C SER A 294 5.05 21.87 -17.29
N THR A 295 4.67 21.86 -16.01
CA THR A 295 5.43 21.24 -14.94
C THR A 295 5.28 19.71 -15.02
N ALA A 296 6.41 19.00 -15.11
CA ALA A 296 6.43 17.55 -15.07
C ALA A 296 6.66 17.07 -13.63
N PRO A 297 6.09 15.90 -13.24
CA PRO A 297 6.42 15.28 -11.96
C PRO A 297 7.90 14.94 -11.86
N ASP A 298 8.49 15.19 -10.68
CA ASP A 298 9.85 14.72 -10.36
C ASP A 298 9.77 13.28 -9.84
N PHE A 299 10.11 12.34 -10.69
CA PHE A 299 10.06 10.92 -10.39
C PHE A 299 11.25 10.40 -9.57
N ALA A 300 12.32 11.19 -9.43
CA ALA A 300 13.55 10.72 -8.80
C ALA A 300 13.44 10.60 -7.28
N ASN A 301 12.76 11.57 -6.65
CA ASN A 301 12.64 11.63 -5.19
C ASN A 301 11.19 11.95 -4.76
N PRO A 302 10.24 11.03 -5.00
CA PRO A 302 8.86 11.27 -4.62
C PRO A 302 8.71 11.43 -3.10
N ARG A 303 7.76 12.26 -2.67
CA ARG A 303 7.47 12.53 -1.26
C ARG A 303 5.98 12.47 -0.96
N LEU A 304 5.65 12.19 0.30
CA LEU A 304 4.31 12.34 0.83
C LEU A 304 4.19 13.68 1.56
N SER A 305 3.09 14.39 1.33
CA SER A 305 2.74 15.55 2.15
C SER A 305 2.34 15.11 3.57
N ASN A 306 2.34 16.03 4.53
CA ASN A 306 1.93 15.71 5.90
C ASN A 306 0.51 15.13 5.96
N PHE A 307 -0.42 15.66 5.17
CA PHE A 307 -1.77 15.13 5.11
C PHE A 307 -1.80 13.71 4.55
N GLN A 308 -1.05 13.44 3.49
CA GLN A 308 -0.95 12.10 2.90
C GLN A 308 -0.33 11.10 3.86
N VAL A 309 0.66 11.50 4.66
CA VAL A 309 1.22 10.66 5.73
C VAL A 309 0.15 10.23 6.72
N LEU A 310 -0.72 11.17 7.16
CA LEU A 310 -1.81 10.85 8.07
C LEU A 310 -2.84 9.90 7.43
N ALA A 311 -3.19 10.15 6.17
CA ALA A 311 -4.14 9.34 5.42
C ALA A 311 -3.64 7.90 5.23
N VAL A 312 -2.38 7.72 4.83
CA VAL A 312 -1.73 6.41 4.71
C VAL A 312 -1.72 5.68 6.04
N ARG A 313 -1.32 6.36 7.12
CA ARG A 313 -1.24 5.75 8.46
C ARG A 313 -2.61 5.35 9.00
N ALA A 314 -3.68 6.05 8.62
CA ALA A 314 -5.06 5.71 8.97
C ALA A 314 -5.66 4.60 8.08
N SER A 315 -4.96 4.14 7.05
CA SER A 315 -5.45 3.10 6.15
C SER A 315 -5.54 1.73 6.85
N LYS A 316 -6.54 0.92 6.43
CA LYS A 316 -6.66 -0.49 6.85
C LYS A 316 -5.44 -1.33 6.49
N HIS A 317 -4.66 -0.91 5.49
CA HIS A 317 -3.46 -1.60 5.03
C HIS A 317 -2.24 -1.34 5.90
N CYS A 318 -2.22 -0.22 6.64
CA CYS A 318 -1.10 0.22 7.48
C CYS A 318 -1.41 -0.05 8.96
N THR A 319 -0.81 -1.10 9.53
CA THR A 319 -1.10 -1.55 10.88
C THR A 319 0.17 -1.73 11.70
N TYR A 320 0.04 -1.77 13.02
CA TYR A 320 1.17 -1.96 13.92
C TYR A 320 1.69 -3.41 13.96
N PHE A 321 0.83 -4.40 13.63
CA PHE A 321 1.18 -5.82 13.69
C PHE A 321 0.37 -6.64 12.69
#